data_1b8fe47ac801047e383097e9a146990c
#
_entry.id   1b8fe47ac801047e383097e9a146990c
#
_cell.length_a   1.000
_cell.length_b   1.000
_cell.length_c   1.000
_cell.angle_alpha   90.00
_cell.angle_beta   90.00
_cell.angle_gamma   90.00
#
_symmetry.space_group_name_H-M   'P 1'
#
loop_
_entity.id
_entity.type
_entity.pdbx_description
1 polymer ?
#
loop_
_entity_poly.entity_id
_entity_poly.type
_entity_poly.pdbx_seq_one_letter_code
_entity_poly.pdbx_strand_id
1 'polypeptide(L)'
;GEPELEKCFREALKVWRAVEFKIQGTDEYFDLLLSYGCQVDGETVRFPEPVISKVLARIADEKQAWDEKNANREAPWPASDLTTFTHGQGLHICDTESNEIRPATESDLIQWCHLADALDIPMRSHPTFIPTDVPLGSADFHAFAQIVLNSRMPHRVSVYSARTLPLFIEACSIAKGSLEEVKKDPVFATKCWVNSPFMITRE
;
A
#
# COMPACT_ATOMS: atom_id res chain seq x y z
N GLY A 1 21.58 14.08 -7.89
CA GLY A 1 22.10 13.16 -8.91
C GLY A 1 22.33 11.78 -8.35
N GLU A 2 22.73 10.81 -9.17
CA GLU A 2 22.96 9.41 -8.77
C GLU A 2 23.91 9.25 -7.56
N PRO A 3 25.05 9.99 -7.46
CA PRO A 3 25.93 9.93 -6.30
C PRO A 3 25.28 10.40 -5.00
N GLU A 4 24.33 11.30 -5.06
CA GLU A 4 23.59 11.81 -3.89
C GLU A 4 22.59 10.79 -3.39
N LEU A 5 21.87 10.12 -4.31
CA LEU A 5 20.96 9.03 -3.97
C LEU A 5 21.70 7.86 -3.33
N GLU A 6 22.85 7.51 -3.88
CA GLU A 6 23.68 6.45 -3.31
C GLU A 6 24.20 6.81 -1.91
N LYS A 7 24.57 8.08 -1.69
CA LYS A 7 24.92 8.57 -0.35
C LYS A 7 23.74 8.46 0.61
N CYS A 8 22.54 8.92 0.21
CA CYS A 8 21.34 8.81 1.03
C CYS A 8 21.03 7.35 1.39
N PHE A 9 21.15 6.45 0.43
CA PHE A 9 20.92 5.03 0.65
C PHE A 9 21.93 4.43 1.67
N ARG A 10 23.22 4.74 1.55
CA ARG A 10 24.23 4.29 2.51
C ARG A 10 23.95 4.83 3.93
N GLU A 11 23.55 6.09 4.06
CA GLU A 11 23.21 6.65 5.37
C GLU A 11 21.94 6.00 5.94
N ALA A 12 20.92 5.75 5.11
CA ALA A 12 19.72 5.03 5.53
C ALA A 12 20.04 3.61 6.04
N LEU A 13 20.96 2.90 5.38
CA LEU A 13 21.42 1.58 5.86
C LEU A 13 22.13 1.65 7.20
N LYS A 14 22.90 2.70 7.48
CA LYS A 14 23.52 2.89 8.81
C LYS A 14 22.45 3.06 9.88
N VAL A 15 21.43 3.86 9.59
CA VAL A 15 20.28 4.03 10.51
C VAL A 15 19.61 2.68 10.74
N TRP A 16 19.25 1.96 9.68
CA TRP A 16 18.58 0.65 9.79
C TRP A 16 19.37 -0.35 10.65
N ARG A 17 20.69 -0.39 10.50
CA ARG A 17 21.58 -1.26 11.30
C ARG A 17 21.65 -0.87 12.77
N ALA A 18 21.43 0.40 13.07
CA ALA A 18 21.60 0.95 14.42
C ALA A 18 20.31 0.99 15.25
N VAL A 19 19.15 0.95 14.59
CA VAL A 19 17.86 1.13 15.27
C VAL A 19 17.22 -0.20 15.67
N GLU A 20 16.36 -0.09 16.66
CA GLU A 20 15.42 -1.12 17.06
C GLU A 20 14.02 -0.71 16.58
N PHE A 21 13.30 -1.68 16.05
CA PHE A 21 11.92 -1.48 15.66
C PHE A 21 10.98 -1.95 16.76
N LYS A 22 9.94 -1.19 17.01
CA LYS A 22 8.80 -1.64 17.81
C LYS A 22 7.76 -2.23 16.87
N ILE A 23 7.46 -3.51 17.04
CA ILE A 23 6.53 -4.23 16.17
C ILE A 23 5.39 -4.78 17.00
N GLN A 24 4.17 -4.41 16.64
CA GLN A 24 2.95 -4.98 17.22
C GLN A 24 2.49 -6.13 16.32
N GLY A 25 2.93 -7.33 16.63
CA GLY A 25 2.64 -8.55 15.86
C GLY A 25 1.89 -9.60 16.67
N THR A 26 1.60 -10.73 16.01
CA THR A 26 1.18 -11.97 16.65
C THR A 26 2.40 -12.85 16.97
N ASP A 27 2.24 -13.86 17.80
CA ASP A 27 3.32 -14.79 18.11
C ASP A 27 3.84 -15.48 16.84
N GLU A 28 2.95 -15.86 15.93
CA GLU A 28 3.32 -16.45 14.63
C GLU A 28 4.16 -15.50 13.77
N TYR A 29 3.90 -14.19 13.85
CA TYR A 29 4.68 -13.18 13.13
C TYR A 29 6.08 -13.06 13.74
N PHE A 30 6.22 -13.07 15.05
CA PHE A 30 7.52 -13.06 15.71
C PHE A 30 8.30 -14.35 15.46
N ASP A 31 7.66 -15.51 15.46
CA ASP A 31 8.26 -16.77 15.07
C ASP A 31 8.78 -16.75 13.63
N LEU A 32 8.03 -16.13 12.72
CA LEU A 32 8.47 -15.92 11.36
C LEU A 32 9.73 -15.03 11.31
N LEU A 33 9.75 -13.91 12.02
CA LEU A 33 10.92 -13.03 12.08
C LEU A 33 12.16 -13.74 12.64
N LEU A 34 11.99 -14.53 13.70
CA LEU A 34 13.04 -15.37 14.26
C LEU A 34 13.58 -16.38 13.24
N SER A 35 12.68 -17.02 12.47
CA SER A 35 13.05 -17.98 11.43
C SER A 35 13.88 -17.35 10.29
N TYR A 36 13.71 -16.06 10.03
CA TYR A 36 14.51 -15.29 9.09
C TYR A 36 15.85 -14.82 9.65
N GLY A 37 16.08 -15.00 10.95
CA GLY A 37 17.31 -14.61 11.64
C GLY A 37 17.27 -13.22 12.28
N CYS A 38 16.07 -12.63 12.43
CA CYS A 38 15.91 -11.41 13.21
C CYS A 38 16.13 -11.68 14.69
N GLN A 39 16.51 -10.65 15.44
CA GLN A 39 16.59 -10.69 16.89
C GLN A 39 15.31 -10.09 17.46
N VAL A 40 14.58 -10.85 18.27
CA VAL A 40 13.29 -10.48 18.85
C VAL A 40 13.40 -10.51 20.36
N ASP A 41 13.03 -9.40 21.01
CA ASP A 41 12.88 -9.27 22.45
C ASP A 41 11.54 -8.59 22.75
N GLY A 42 10.52 -9.38 23.06
CA GLY A 42 9.13 -8.93 23.14
C GLY A 42 8.69 -8.29 21.85
N GLU A 43 8.25 -7.03 21.89
CA GLU A 43 7.88 -6.25 20.69
C GLU A 43 9.07 -5.55 20.02
N THR A 44 10.27 -5.71 20.57
CA THR A 44 11.48 -5.06 20.02
C THR A 44 12.18 -6.00 19.06
N VAL A 45 12.40 -5.52 17.83
CA VAL A 45 13.03 -6.31 16.77
C VAL A 45 14.25 -5.59 16.21
N ARG A 46 15.34 -6.31 16.06
CA ARG A 46 16.53 -5.90 15.32
C ARG A 46 16.72 -6.75 14.07
N PHE A 47 17.19 -6.12 13.01
CA PHE A 47 17.52 -6.78 11.75
C PHE A 47 19.05 -6.88 11.62
N PRO A 48 19.67 -8.03 11.91
CA PRO A 48 21.11 -8.21 11.74
C PRO A 48 21.55 -8.07 10.28
N GLU A 49 22.82 -7.73 10.06
CA GLU A 49 23.38 -7.53 8.72
C GLU A 49 23.09 -8.67 7.73
N PRO A 50 23.16 -9.97 8.11
CA PRO A 50 22.82 -11.03 7.17
C PRO A 50 21.35 -10.98 6.69
N VAL A 51 20.43 -10.55 7.56
CA VAL A 51 19.01 -10.38 7.23
C VAL A 51 18.84 -9.21 6.27
N ILE A 52 19.44 -8.06 6.59
CA ILE A 52 19.39 -6.85 5.74
C ILE A 52 19.95 -7.17 4.34
N SER A 53 21.13 -7.79 4.27
CA SER A 53 21.75 -8.15 3.01
C SER A 53 20.90 -9.10 2.17
N LYS A 54 20.26 -10.09 2.82
CA LYS A 54 19.35 -11.04 2.14
C LYS A 54 18.12 -10.34 1.58
N VAL A 55 17.54 -9.41 2.33
CA VAL A 55 16.39 -8.62 1.89
C VAL A 55 16.76 -7.73 0.72
N LEU A 56 17.89 -7.03 0.79
CA LEU A 56 18.36 -6.17 -0.30
C LEU A 56 18.63 -6.95 -1.59
N ALA A 57 19.27 -8.14 -1.49
CA ALA A 57 19.49 -9.01 -2.63
C ALA A 57 18.15 -9.42 -3.28
N ARG A 58 17.19 -9.85 -2.46
CA ARG A 58 15.85 -10.21 -2.95
C ARG A 58 15.13 -9.05 -3.64
N ILE A 59 15.20 -7.84 -3.09
CA ILE A 59 14.63 -6.64 -3.72
C ILE A 59 15.27 -6.38 -5.08
N ALA A 60 16.60 -6.55 -5.20
CA ALA A 60 17.29 -6.37 -6.46
C ALA A 60 16.84 -7.41 -7.51
N ASP A 61 16.73 -8.69 -7.12
CA ASP A 61 16.26 -9.76 -7.99
C ASP A 61 14.80 -9.54 -8.44
N GLU A 62 13.94 -9.16 -7.52
CA GLU A 62 12.52 -8.87 -7.82
C GLU A 62 12.39 -7.64 -8.74
N LYS A 63 13.22 -6.61 -8.52
CA LYS A 63 13.26 -5.44 -9.41
C LYS A 63 13.70 -5.83 -10.81
N GLN A 64 14.75 -6.61 -10.94
CA GLN A 64 15.21 -7.09 -12.24
C GLN A 64 14.11 -7.88 -12.97
N ALA A 65 13.49 -8.83 -12.29
CA ALA A 65 12.38 -9.63 -12.86
C ALA A 65 11.20 -8.75 -13.28
N TRP A 66 10.90 -7.71 -12.50
CA TRP A 66 9.86 -6.74 -12.86
C TRP A 66 10.23 -5.92 -14.09
N ASP A 67 11.45 -5.41 -14.15
CA ASP A 67 11.94 -4.60 -15.28
C ASP A 67 11.95 -5.45 -16.56
N GLU A 68 12.39 -6.71 -16.51
CA GLU A 68 12.37 -7.65 -17.63
C GLU A 68 10.93 -7.92 -18.12
N LYS A 69 10.01 -8.19 -17.18
CA LYS A 69 8.59 -8.43 -17.50
C LYS A 69 7.91 -7.24 -18.15
N ASN A 70 8.33 -6.03 -17.80
CA ASN A 70 7.70 -4.78 -18.25
C ASN A 70 8.51 -4.03 -19.30
N ALA A 71 9.62 -4.58 -19.76
CA ALA A 71 10.52 -3.93 -20.73
C ALA A 71 9.81 -3.48 -22.03
N ASN A 72 8.75 -4.20 -22.44
CA ASN A 72 7.95 -3.90 -23.62
C ASN A 72 6.55 -3.39 -23.30
N ARG A 73 6.26 -3.09 -22.03
CA ARG A 73 4.95 -2.58 -21.62
C ARG A 73 4.93 -1.07 -21.87
N GLU A 74 4.10 -0.62 -22.79
CA GLU A 74 3.80 0.80 -22.90
C GLU A 74 3.29 1.28 -21.53
N ALA A 75 3.88 2.35 -21.02
CA ALA A 75 3.36 3.00 -19.84
C ALA A 75 1.89 3.36 -20.13
N PRO A 76 0.94 3.02 -19.23
CA PRO A 76 -0.48 3.30 -19.49
C PRO A 76 -0.78 4.81 -19.60
N TRP A 77 0.21 5.62 -19.34
CA TRP A 77 0.16 7.08 -19.49
C TRP A 77 1.39 7.58 -20.23
N PRO A 78 1.29 8.74 -20.90
CA PRO A 78 2.46 9.36 -21.50
C PRO A 78 3.57 9.45 -20.44
N ALA A 79 4.79 9.19 -20.88
CA ALA A 79 5.99 9.24 -20.06
C ALA A 79 6.22 10.66 -19.54
N SER A 80 5.41 11.11 -18.59
CA SER A 80 5.72 12.27 -17.78
C SER A 80 6.52 11.76 -16.58
N ASP A 81 7.58 12.44 -16.26
CA ASP A 81 8.42 12.13 -15.09
C ASP A 81 7.66 12.23 -13.75
N LEU A 82 6.40 12.66 -13.79
CA LEU A 82 5.56 12.88 -12.65
C LEU A 82 4.29 12.01 -12.72
N THR A 83 4.21 11.01 -11.85
CA THR A 83 2.97 10.28 -11.57
C THR A 83 2.39 10.77 -10.26
N THR A 84 1.18 11.26 -10.29
CA THR A 84 0.44 11.64 -9.07
C THR A 84 -0.37 10.46 -8.54
N PHE A 85 -0.75 10.50 -7.30
CA PHE A 85 -1.77 9.62 -6.74
C PHE A 85 -2.65 10.38 -5.78
N THR A 86 -3.87 9.93 -5.71
CA THR A 86 -4.78 10.42 -4.71
C THR A 86 -4.30 9.94 -3.35
N HIS A 87 -4.26 10.84 -2.43
CA HIS A 87 -3.83 10.53 -1.07
C HIS A 87 -4.98 10.85 -0.12
N GLY A 88 -5.13 10.08 0.92
CA GLY A 88 -6.13 10.39 1.90
C GLY A 88 -6.34 9.31 2.94
N GLN A 89 -7.51 8.71 3.01
CA GLN A 89 -8.12 8.02 4.12
C GLN A 89 -8.77 9.01 5.09
N GLY A 90 -9.26 10.13 4.55
CA GLY A 90 -10.05 11.07 5.33
C GLY A 90 -11.34 10.43 5.83
N LEU A 91 -11.63 10.64 7.11
CA LEU A 91 -12.92 10.23 7.71
C LEU A 91 -13.98 11.33 7.58
N HIS A 92 -13.57 12.51 7.17
CA HIS A 92 -14.44 13.68 7.06
C HIS A 92 -14.21 14.38 5.73
N ILE A 93 -15.23 15.05 5.26
CA ILE A 93 -15.21 15.91 4.08
C ILE A 93 -15.68 17.31 4.47
N CYS A 94 -15.07 18.32 3.88
CA CYS A 94 -15.59 19.67 3.94
C CYS A 94 -16.57 19.84 2.77
N ASP A 95 -17.84 20.05 3.08
CA ASP A 95 -18.83 20.39 2.09
C ASP A 95 -18.56 21.80 1.57
N THR A 96 -18.31 21.93 0.28
CA THR A 96 -17.87 23.20 -0.33
C THR A 96 -19.00 24.23 -0.47
N GLU A 97 -20.27 23.82 -0.41
CA GLU A 97 -21.41 24.71 -0.50
C GLU A 97 -21.77 25.28 0.86
N SER A 98 -21.88 24.42 1.88
CA SER A 98 -22.20 24.83 3.25
C SER A 98 -20.99 25.24 4.09
N ASN A 99 -19.78 24.85 3.68
CA ASN A 99 -18.52 24.98 4.42
C ASN A 99 -18.56 24.23 5.77
N GLU A 100 -19.38 23.20 5.85
CA GLU A 100 -19.48 22.34 7.03
C GLU A 100 -18.58 21.10 6.88
N ILE A 101 -17.99 20.69 8.01
CA ILE A 101 -17.23 19.43 8.08
C ILE A 101 -18.20 18.34 8.54
N ARG A 102 -18.35 17.31 7.74
CA ARG A 102 -19.18 16.15 8.03
C ARG A 102 -18.44 14.84 7.80
N PRO A 103 -18.88 13.72 8.39
CA PRO A 103 -18.36 12.40 8.08
C PRO A 103 -18.44 12.09 6.59
N ALA A 104 -17.41 11.46 6.05
CA ALA A 104 -17.38 11.01 4.66
C ALA A 104 -18.26 9.77 4.48
N THR A 105 -18.99 9.72 3.38
CA THR A 105 -19.88 8.61 3.03
C THR A 105 -19.36 7.82 1.83
N GLU A 106 -19.94 6.66 1.58
CA GLU A 106 -19.66 5.86 0.38
C GLU A 106 -20.00 6.66 -0.89
N SER A 107 -21.07 7.44 -0.87
CA SER A 107 -21.44 8.32 -1.99
C SER A 107 -20.36 9.37 -2.30
N ASP A 108 -19.74 9.95 -1.28
CA ASP A 108 -18.64 10.90 -1.47
C ASP A 108 -17.43 10.25 -2.16
N LEU A 109 -17.11 9.01 -1.78
CA LEU A 109 -16.04 8.26 -2.41
C LEU A 109 -16.34 7.97 -3.88
N ILE A 110 -17.57 7.57 -4.22
CA ILE A 110 -18.00 7.33 -5.60
C ILE A 110 -17.90 8.61 -6.43
N GLN A 111 -18.41 9.72 -5.92
CA GLN A 111 -18.33 11.01 -6.60
C GLN A 111 -16.88 11.42 -6.85
N TRP A 112 -16.03 11.19 -5.85
CA TRP A 112 -14.62 11.44 -5.98
C TRP A 112 -13.95 10.56 -7.06
N CYS A 113 -14.30 9.28 -7.16
CA CYS A 113 -13.82 8.38 -8.23
C CYS A 113 -14.18 8.93 -9.61
N HIS A 114 -15.42 9.37 -9.80
CA HIS A 114 -15.87 9.95 -11.05
C HIS A 114 -15.15 11.25 -11.39
N LEU A 115 -14.93 12.12 -10.38
CA LEU A 115 -14.17 13.37 -10.57
C LEU A 115 -12.73 13.06 -10.95
N ALA A 116 -12.07 12.14 -10.25
CA ALA A 116 -10.70 11.77 -10.52
C ALA A 116 -10.51 11.17 -11.92
N ASP A 117 -11.45 10.32 -12.36
CA ASP A 117 -11.44 9.75 -13.72
C ASP A 117 -11.73 10.79 -14.82
N ALA A 118 -12.43 11.89 -14.48
CA ALA A 118 -12.69 12.98 -15.40
C ALA A 118 -11.49 13.94 -15.56
N LEU A 119 -10.54 13.92 -14.63
CA LEU A 119 -9.31 14.69 -14.73
C LEU A 119 -8.33 13.98 -15.66
N ASP A 120 -7.89 14.65 -16.71
CA ASP A 120 -6.91 14.12 -17.68
C ASP A 120 -5.47 14.26 -17.15
N ILE A 121 -5.20 13.65 -15.99
CA ILE A 121 -3.87 13.63 -15.38
C ILE A 121 -3.46 12.20 -15.02
N PRO A 122 -2.19 11.85 -15.18
CA PRO A 122 -1.68 10.54 -14.77
C PRO A 122 -1.80 10.37 -13.25
N MET A 123 -2.78 9.58 -12.83
CA MET A 123 -3.10 9.40 -11.43
C MET A 123 -3.26 7.91 -11.09
N ARG A 124 -2.87 7.54 -9.87
CA ARG A 124 -3.22 6.24 -9.30
C ARG A 124 -4.29 6.45 -8.23
N SER A 125 -5.32 5.64 -8.27
CA SER A 125 -6.38 5.75 -7.29
C SER A 125 -5.98 5.15 -5.94
N HIS A 126 -6.36 5.85 -4.89
CA HIS A 126 -6.31 5.39 -3.51
C HIS A 126 -7.61 5.84 -2.86
N PRO A 127 -8.22 5.09 -1.92
CA PRO A 127 -9.36 5.59 -1.21
C PRO A 127 -9.05 6.93 -0.55
N THR A 128 -9.57 8.01 -1.11
CA THR A 128 -9.39 9.35 -0.54
C THR A 128 -10.18 9.51 0.73
N PHE A 129 -11.33 8.84 0.78
CA PHE A 129 -12.19 8.77 1.96
C PHE A 129 -12.40 7.32 2.37
N ILE A 130 -12.51 7.11 3.67
CA ILE A 130 -13.04 5.87 4.24
C ILE A 130 -14.49 6.13 4.59
N PRO A 131 -15.45 5.43 3.98
CA PRO A 131 -16.85 5.64 4.27
C PRO A 131 -17.17 5.31 5.73
N THR A 132 -17.91 6.20 6.38
CA THR A 132 -18.30 6.06 7.79
C THR A 132 -19.72 5.53 7.96
N ASP A 133 -20.47 5.43 6.88
CA ASP A 133 -21.83 4.91 6.78
C ASP A 133 -21.89 3.41 6.47
N VAL A 134 -20.76 2.73 6.49
CA VAL A 134 -20.62 1.27 6.32
C VAL A 134 -20.08 0.62 7.60
N PRO A 135 -20.19 -0.71 7.78
CA PRO A 135 -19.65 -1.39 8.96
C PRO A 135 -18.14 -1.18 9.09
N LEU A 136 -17.71 -0.65 10.23
CA LEU A 136 -16.31 -0.28 10.49
C LEU A 136 -15.32 -1.44 10.24
N GLY A 137 -15.70 -2.67 10.60
CA GLY A 137 -14.85 -3.86 10.44
C GLY A 137 -14.60 -4.29 8.99
N SER A 138 -15.24 -3.67 8.02
CA SER A 138 -15.10 -3.91 6.57
C SER A 138 -15.04 -2.63 5.74
N ALA A 139 -14.81 -1.49 6.39
CA ALA A 139 -14.82 -0.19 5.70
C ALA A 139 -13.71 -0.07 4.64
N ASP A 140 -12.56 -0.69 4.87
CA ASP A 140 -11.47 -0.79 3.90
C ASP A 140 -11.89 -1.58 2.65
N PHE A 141 -12.60 -2.69 2.84
CA PHE A 141 -13.11 -3.51 1.74
C PHE A 141 -14.22 -2.79 0.96
N HIS A 142 -15.14 -2.10 1.65
CA HIS A 142 -16.15 -1.26 0.99
C HIS A 142 -15.49 -0.17 0.15
N ALA A 143 -14.51 0.55 0.70
CA ALA A 143 -13.78 1.57 -0.02
C ALA A 143 -13.05 1.00 -1.25
N PHE A 144 -12.43 -0.18 -1.13
CA PHE A 144 -11.81 -0.87 -2.25
C PHE A 144 -12.83 -1.24 -3.34
N ALA A 145 -13.95 -1.83 -2.95
CA ALA A 145 -14.99 -2.24 -3.89
C ALA A 145 -15.50 -1.04 -4.70
N GLN A 146 -15.74 0.09 -4.05
CA GLN A 146 -16.20 1.30 -4.73
C GLN A 146 -15.17 1.85 -5.72
N ILE A 147 -13.88 1.82 -5.38
CA ILE A 147 -12.84 2.25 -6.31
C ILE A 147 -12.78 1.32 -7.53
N VAL A 148 -12.80 0.01 -7.33
CA VAL A 148 -12.74 -0.96 -8.43
C VAL A 148 -13.95 -0.84 -9.36
N LEU A 149 -15.12 -0.56 -8.80
CA LEU A 149 -16.36 -0.44 -9.57
C LEU A 149 -16.51 0.92 -10.28
N ASN A 150 -15.93 1.99 -9.74
CA ASN A 150 -16.19 3.36 -10.16
C ASN A 150 -14.97 4.12 -10.70
N SER A 151 -13.79 3.50 -10.76
CA SER A 151 -12.58 4.13 -11.29
C SER A 151 -11.84 3.21 -12.24
N ARG A 152 -11.31 3.77 -13.34
CA ARG A 152 -10.46 3.08 -14.31
C ARG A 152 -8.97 3.12 -13.98
N MET A 153 -8.60 3.85 -12.94
CA MET A 153 -7.20 4.02 -12.55
C MET A 153 -6.64 2.76 -11.89
N PRO A 154 -5.32 2.51 -11.99
CA PRO A 154 -4.67 1.46 -11.20
C PRO A 154 -4.87 1.70 -9.71
N HIS A 155 -5.24 0.66 -8.99
CA HIS A 155 -5.68 0.77 -7.61
C HIS A 155 -4.55 0.60 -6.60
N ARG A 156 -4.60 1.40 -5.56
CA ARG A 156 -3.79 1.25 -4.35
C ARG A 156 -4.72 1.25 -3.16
N VAL A 157 -4.54 0.32 -2.25
CA VAL A 157 -5.41 0.19 -1.09
C VAL A 157 -4.61 0.01 0.19
N SER A 158 -5.21 0.37 1.31
CA SER A 158 -4.73 -0.05 2.62
C SER A 158 -5.66 -1.11 3.13
N VAL A 159 -5.10 -2.23 3.52
CA VAL A 159 -5.81 -3.32 4.17
C VAL A 159 -5.59 -3.13 5.67
N TYR A 160 -6.66 -2.87 6.40
CA TYR A 160 -6.58 -2.55 7.84
C TYR A 160 -6.55 -3.78 8.73
N SER A 161 -6.93 -4.93 8.19
CA SER A 161 -7.04 -6.13 8.98
C SER A 161 -6.67 -7.37 8.18
N ALA A 162 -5.97 -8.30 8.83
CA ALA A 162 -5.77 -9.64 8.27
C ALA A 162 -7.09 -10.38 8.00
N ARG A 163 -8.21 -9.94 8.60
CA ARG A 163 -9.54 -10.52 8.35
C ARG A 163 -10.13 -10.07 7.02
N THR A 164 -9.85 -8.84 6.58
CA THR A 164 -10.38 -8.30 5.33
C THR A 164 -9.55 -8.69 4.12
N LEU A 165 -8.25 -8.95 4.28
CA LEU A 165 -7.37 -9.33 3.18
C LEU A 165 -7.89 -10.53 2.33
N PRO A 166 -8.39 -11.62 2.90
CA PRO A 166 -8.97 -12.70 2.11
C PRO A 166 -10.13 -12.26 1.24
N LEU A 167 -10.96 -11.31 1.69
CA LEU A 167 -12.08 -10.77 0.92
C LEU A 167 -11.60 -10.00 -0.31
N PHE A 168 -10.52 -9.22 -0.18
CA PHE A 168 -9.90 -8.54 -1.32
C PHE A 168 -9.41 -9.54 -2.37
N ILE A 169 -8.72 -10.60 -1.93
CA ILE A 169 -8.19 -11.64 -2.81
C ILE A 169 -9.33 -12.40 -3.49
N GLU A 170 -10.37 -12.74 -2.75
CA GLU A 170 -11.54 -13.43 -3.28
C GLU A 170 -12.28 -12.58 -4.33
N ALA A 171 -12.56 -11.32 -4.00
CA ALA A 171 -13.21 -10.39 -4.94
C ALA A 171 -12.40 -10.24 -6.23
N CYS A 172 -11.07 -10.07 -6.13
CA CYS A 172 -10.20 -10.02 -7.29
C CYS A 172 -10.20 -11.32 -8.07
N SER A 173 -10.21 -12.46 -7.38
CA SER A 173 -10.24 -13.78 -8.03
C SER A 173 -11.54 -14.00 -8.80
N ILE A 174 -12.66 -13.55 -8.26
CA ILE A 174 -13.97 -13.57 -8.98
C ILE A 174 -13.91 -12.67 -10.22
N ALA A 175 -13.41 -11.44 -10.07
CA ALA A 175 -13.33 -10.48 -11.17
C ALA A 175 -12.38 -10.92 -12.30
N LYS A 176 -11.27 -11.59 -11.95
CA LYS A 176 -10.27 -12.10 -12.92
C LYS A 176 -10.55 -13.52 -13.40
N GLY A 177 -11.51 -14.23 -12.79
CA GLY A 177 -11.84 -15.61 -13.10
C GLY A 177 -11.05 -16.64 -12.30
N SER A 178 -9.90 -16.31 -11.72
CA SER A 178 -9.14 -17.20 -10.83
C SER A 178 -8.06 -16.47 -10.04
N LEU A 179 -7.60 -17.11 -8.95
CA LEU A 179 -6.45 -16.64 -8.17
C LEU A 179 -5.15 -16.62 -8.99
N GLU A 180 -4.98 -17.57 -9.90
CA GLU A 180 -3.78 -17.61 -10.76
C GLU A 180 -3.72 -16.43 -11.72
N GLU A 181 -4.86 -15.96 -12.22
CA GLU A 181 -4.90 -14.73 -13.04
C GLU A 181 -4.63 -13.48 -12.20
N VAL A 182 -5.08 -13.42 -10.95
CA VAL A 182 -4.72 -12.33 -10.02
C VAL A 182 -3.22 -12.30 -9.73
N LYS A 183 -2.56 -13.46 -9.57
CA LYS A 183 -1.11 -13.52 -9.38
C LYS A 183 -0.32 -13.03 -10.59
N LYS A 184 -0.82 -13.29 -11.79
CA LYS A 184 -0.19 -12.83 -13.05
C LYS A 184 -0.36 -11.34 -13.27
N ASP A 185 -1.53 -10.82 -12.97
CA ASP A 185 -1.91 -9.43 -13.16
C ASP A 185 -2.68 -8.90 -11.93
N PRO A 186 -1.94 -8.47 -10.88
CA PRO A 186 -2.54 -8.00 -9.63
C PRO A 186 -3.45 -6.79 -9.85
N VAL A 187 -4.64 -6.83 -9.27
CA VAL A 187 -5.65 -5.75 -9.38
C VAL A 187 -5.28 -4.57 -8.49
N PHE A 188 -4.62 -4.83 -7.36
CA PHE A 188 -4.27 -3.78 -6.40
C PHE A 188 -2.87 -3.99 -5.81
N ALA A 189 -2.34 -2.91 -5.27
CA ALA A 189 -1.16 -2.93 -4.42
C ALA A 189 -1.52 -2.43 -3.02
N THR A 190 -0.97 -3.04 -2.00
CA THR A 190 -1.08 -2.56 -0.64
C THR A 190 0.24 -1.96 -0.15
N LYS A 191 0.20 -1.26 0.95
CA LYS A 191 1.36 -0.65 1.58
C LYS A 191 1.37 -0.90 3.07
N CYS A 192 2.57 -1.05 3.62
CA CYS A 192 2.79 -1.03 5.06
C CYS A 192 3.41 0.31 5.45
N TRP A 193 3.07 0.79 6.63
CA TRP A 193 3.63 2.00 7.18
C TRP A 193 4.56 1.69 8.33
N VAL A 194 5.68 2.39 8.35
CA VAL A 194 6.52 2.48 9.54
C VAL A 194 6.28 3.85 10.15
N ASN A 195 5.70 3.86 11.34
CA ASN A 195 5.43 5.10 12.07
C ASN A 195 6.69 5.56 12.80
N SER A 196 6.81 6.86 13.01
CA SER A 196 7.87 7.41 13.85
C SER A 196 7.57 7.12 15.33
N PRO A 197 8.59 6.73 16.13
CA PRO A 197 9.96 6.37 15.78
C PRO A 197 10.14 4.87 15.53
N PHE A 198 10.17 4.45 14.28
CA PHE A 198 10.40 3.06 13.84
C PHE A 198 9.41 2.04 14.43
N MET A 199 8.12 2.37 14.41
CA MET A 199 7.05 1.52 14.90
C MET A 199 6.26 0.92 13.73
N ILE A 200 6.05 -0.38 13.76
CA ILE A 200 5.11 -1.10 12.88
C ILE A 200 3.92 -1.50 13.75
N THR A 201 2.76 -0.93 13.44
CA THR A 201 1.50 -1.22 14.15
C THR A 201 0.83 -2.46 13.59
N ARG A 202 -0.13 -2.98 14.34
CA ARG A 202 -0.89 -4.20 14.01
C ARG A 202 -1.85 -4.02 12.83
N GLU A 203 -2.06 -2.79 12.40
CA GLU A 203 -2.95 -2.39 11.31
C GLU A 203 -2.24 -2.38 9.97
#